data_130538c7767f22fa76930eb79757eead
#
_entry.id   130538c7767f22fa76930eb79757eead
#
_cell.length_a   1.000
_cell.length_b   1.000
_cell.length_c   1.000
_cell.angle_alpha   90.00
_cell.angle_beta   90.00
_cell.angle_gamma   90.00
#
_symmetry.space_group_name_H-M   'P 1'
#
loop_
_entity.id
_entity.type
_entity.pdbx_description
1 polymer ?
#
loop_
_entity_poly.entity_id
_entity_poly.type
_entity_poly.pdbx_seq_one_letter_code
_entity_poly.pdbx_strand_id
1 'polypeptide(L)'
;MARDEHLFTSESVTEGHPDKIADQISDAVLDAILAQDPMGRVACETLLTTGLVVVAGEITTSCYVDIPRVARETIKQVGYTRAKFGFDFETCGVIAAIDEQSSDIAMGVDKLGAGDQGLMFGYACTETAELMPLPIILAHKLAQRLSERRKAGAIDYLRPDGKSQVTVKYVDGKPRAVETVVVSTQHGPEAGASRIREDIIEQVIKPTIPAELIDLDKCVIHVNPTGRFVTGGPMGDTGLTGRKIIVDTYGGSCPHGGGAFSGKDPTKVDRSACYMARHVAKNIVAAGLAERAQLQVAYAIGVAEPVSIMVETFGTGKVPNAQLERLVRRHFDFTPAGIIKYLDLRRPIYKKTAAYGHFGRPDPDFTWERTDRVKDLRDDAKL
;
A
#
# COMPACT_ATOMS: atom_id res chain seq x y z
N MET A 1 26.78 22.51 -17.95
CA MET A 1 26.49 22.13 -16.56
C MET A 1 26.62 20.62 -16.44
N ALA A 2 27.20 20.09 -15.35
CA ALA A 2 27.17 18.65 -15.12
C ALA A 2 25.71 18.21 -14.99
N ARG A 3 25.35 17.05 -15.59
CA ARG A 3 24.02 16.47 -15.43
C ARG A 3 23.87 15.99 -13.98
N ASP A 4 22.73 16.30 -13.36
CA ASP A 4 22.39 15.75 -12.04
C ASP A 4 21.96 14.29 -12.20
N GLU A 5 22.83 13.36 -11.82
CA GLU A 5 22.56 11.92 -11.93
C GLU A 5 22.52 11.31 -10.52
N HIS A 6 21.47 10.54 -10.23
CA HIS A 6 21.37 9.75 -8.99
C HIS A 6 20.62 8.45 -9.19
N LEU A 7 20.78 7.53 -8.26
CA LEU A 7 20.05 6.27 -8.19
C LEU A 7 18.98 6.37 -7.09
N PHE A 8 17.79 5.85 -7.37
CA PHE A 8 16.73 5.73 -6.37
C PHE A 8 16.15 4.32 -6.39
N THR A 9 15.91 3.77 -5.21
CA THR A 9 15.48 2.38 -5.03
C THR A 9 14.18 2.31 -4.25
N SER A 10 13.25 1.48 -4.73
CA SER A 10 12.06 1.07 -3.98
C SER A 10 11.95 -0.44 -3.95
N GLU A 11 11.25 -0.96 -2.94
CA GLU A 11 10.97 -2.38 -2.77
C GLU A 11 9.49 -2.67 -2.65
N SER A 12 9.09 -3.89 -2.92
CA SER A 12 7.77 -4.43 -2.66
C SER A 12 7.85 -5.89 -2.24
N VAL A 13 6.75 -6.42 -1.75
CA VAL A 13 6.65 -7.81 -1.32
C VAL A 13 5.37 -8.44 -1.86
N THR A 14 5.35 -9.77 -1.97
CA THR A 14 4.16 -10.51 -2.38
C THR A 14 3.10 -10.53 -1.29
N GLU A 15 1.88 -10.89 -1.66
CA GLU A 15 0.78 -11.14 -0.72
C GLU A 15 1.11 -12.22 0.35
N GLY A 16 2.09 -13.09 0.07
CA GLY A 16 2.53 -14.17 0.98
C GLY A 16 3.65 -13.78 1.92
N HIS A 17 4.14 -12.55 1.87
CA HIS A 17 5.06 -12.04 2.89
C HIS A 17 4.37 -11.95 4.25
N PRO A 18 5.01 -12.33 5.38
CA PRO A 18 4.37 -12.36 6.69
C PRO A 18 3.65 -11.08 7.08
N ASP A 19 4.28 -9.92 6.94
CA ASP A 19 3.65 -8.63 7.25
C ASP A 19 2.42 -8.38 6.36
N LYS A 20 2.45 -8.79 5.08
CA LYS A 20 1.30 -8.59 4.18
C LYS A 20 0.17 -9.59 4.42
N ILE A 21 0.46 -10.77 4.96
CA ILE A 21 -0.59 -11.68 5.46
C ILE A 21 -1.29 -11.03 6.65
N ALA A 22 -0.52 -10.44 7.58
CA ALA A 22 -1.07 -9.73 8.73
C ALA A 22 -1.99 -8.58 8.29
N ASP A 23 -1.55 -7.74 7.37
CA ASP A 23 -2.35 -6.66 6.79
C ASP A 23 -3.64 -7.18 6.14
N GLN A 24 -3.54 -8.25 5.35
CA GLN A 24 -4.70 -8.86 4.67
C GLN A 24 -5.70 -9.47 5.66
N ILE A 25 -5.26 -10.07 6.76
CA ILE A 25 -6.16 -10.59 7.80
C ILE A 25 -6.88 -9.43 8.48
N SER A 26 -6.16 -8.41 8.91
CA SER A 26 -6.71 -7.23 9.57
C SER A 26 -7.75 -6.51 8.69
N ASP A 27 -7.46 -6.32 7.40
CA ASP A 27 -8.40 -5.72 6.46
C ASP A 27 -9.55 -6.68 6.07
N ALA A 28 -9.35 -7.99 6.10
CA ALA A 28 -10.43 -8.95 5.88
C ALA A 28 -11.44 -8.95 7.05
N VAL A 29 -10.98 -8.75 8.29
CA VAL A 29 -11.85 -8.56 9.44
C VAL A 29 -12.63 -7.26 9.31
N LEU A 30 -11.98 -6.17 8.93
CA LEU A 30 -12.64 -4.89 8.66
C LEU A 30 -13.72 -5.02 7.58
N ASP A 31 -13.41 -5.64 6.44
CA ASP A 31 -14.37 -5.83 5.35
C ASP A 31 -15.56 -6.70 5.76
N ALA A 32 -15.33 -7.76 6.55
CA ALA A 32 -16.39 -8.62 7.05
C ALA A 32 -17.37 -7.88 7.99
N ILE A 33 -16.88 -6.89 8.72
CA ILE A 33 -17.69 -6.02 9.57
C ILE A 33 -18.44 -5.01 8.71
N LEU A 34 -17.76 -4.24 7.86
CA LEU A 34 -18.37 -3.19 7.04
C LEU A 34 -19.44 -3.71 6.08
N ALA A 35 -19.33 -4.97 5.65
CA ALA A 35 -20.35 -5.63 4.82
C ALA A 35 -21.70 -5.79 5.53
N GLN A 36 -21.72 -5.85 6.86
CA GLN A 36 -22.90 -6.05 7.69
C GLN A 36 -23.26 -4.81 8.51
N ASP A 37 -22.26 -4.07 8.95
CA ASP A 37 -22.36 -2.86 9.75
C ASP A 37 -21.44 -1.76 9.19
N PRO A 38 -21.91 -0.94 8.23
CA PRO A 38 -21.11 0.14 7.65
C PRO A 38 -20.67 1.21 8.66
N MET A 39 -21.29 1.24 9.86
CA MET A 39 -20.93 2.17 10.92
C MET A 39 -19.98 1.56 11.97
N GLY A 40 -19.62 0.28 11.81
CA GLY A 40 -18.71 -0.42 12.69
C GLY A 40 -17.37 0.31 12.83
N ARG A 41 -16.83 0.32 14.04
CA ARG A 41 -15.53 0.88 14.36
C ARG A 41 -14.54 -0.25 14.58
N VAL A 42 -13.43 -0.19 13.88
CA VAL A 42 -12.45 -1.26 13.85
C VAL A 42 -11.04 -0.68 13.96
N ALA A 43 -10.30 -1.18 14.92
CA ALA A 43 -8.86 -1.09 15.03
C ALA A 43 -8.37 -2.52 15.27
N CYS A 44 -8.02 -3.23 14.21
CA CYS A 44 -7.68 -4.64 14.21
C CYS A 44 -6.24 -4.84 13.77
N GLU A 45 -5.44 -5.45 14.63
CA GLU A 45 -4.04 -5.76 14.38
C GLU A 45 -3.83 -7.27 14.42
N THR A 46 -2.90 -7.75 13.60
CA THR A 46 -2.58 -9.17 13.48
C THR A 46 -1.08 -9.37 13.65
N LEU A 47 -0.71 -10.32 14.49
CA LEU A 47 0.62 -10.89 14.57
C LEU A 47 0.54 -12.34 14.09
N LEU A 48 1.50 -12.77 13.28
CA LEU A 48 1.61 -14.17 12.87
C LEU A 48 3.06 -14.62 12.82
N THR A 49 3.26 -15.88 13.20
CA THR A 49 4.56 -16.56 13.23
C THR A 49 4.35 -18.04 12.93
N THR A 50 5.39 -18.88 13.13
CA THR A 50 5.28 -20.32 12.90
C THR A 50 4.08 -20.93 13.64
N GLY A 51 3.09 -21.41 12.88
CA GLY A 51 1.94 -22.13 13.41
C GLY A 51 0.94 -21.31 14.25
N LEU A 52 1.10 -19.98 14.36
CA LEU A 52 0.26 -19.14 15.21
C LEU A 52 -0.14 -17.85 14.51
N VAL A 53 -1.40 -17.46 14.71
CA VAL A 53 -1.97 -16.14 14.37
C VAL A 53 -2.64 -15.58 15.61
N VAL A 54 -2.32 -14.35 15.96
CA VAL A 54 -2.98 -13.58 17.01
C VAL A 54 -3.63 -12.38 16.37
N VAL A 55 -4.94 -12.24 16.51
CA VAL A 55 -5.72 -11.07 16.07
C VAL A 55 -6.17 -10.34 17.32
N ALA A 56 -5.77 -9.10 17.47
CA ALA A 56 -6.05 -8.28 18.65
C ALA A 56 -6.53 -6.89 18.22
N GLY A 57 -7.15 -6.17 19.13
CA GLY A 57 -7.57 -4.78 18.92
C GLY A 57 -8.94 -4.46 19.48
N GLU A 58 -9.49 -3.33 19.08
CA GLU A 58 -10.77 -2.82 19.56
C GLU A 58 -11.78 -2.76 18.41
N ILE A 59 -12.93 -3.41 18.62
CA ILE A 59 -14.03 -3.47 17.65
C ILE A 59 -15.34 -3.16 18.33
N THR A 60 -16.04 -2.13 17.84
CA THR A 60 -17.41 -1.82 18.23
C THR A 60 -18.31 -1.97 17.01
N THR A 61 -19.19 -2.95 17.03
CA THR A 61 -20.10 -3.29 15.93
C THR A 61 -21.39 -3.93 16.42
N SER A 62 -22.43 -3.83 15.61
CA SER A 62 -23.71 -4.52 15.84
C SER A 62 -23.76 -5.94 15.26
N CYS A 63 -22.74 -6.38 14.53
CA CYS A 63 -22.72 -7.69 13.89
C CYS A 63 -21.71 -8.65 14.56
N TYR A 64 -21.86 -9.94 14.29
CA TYR A 64 -20.89 -10.96 14.69
C TYR A 64 -20.03 -11.37 13.49
N VAL A 65 -18.72 -11.42 13.69
CA VAL A 65 -17.75 -11.93 12.72
C VAL A 65 -16.93 -13.05 13.34
N ASP A 66 -16.91 -14.21 12.70
CA ASP A 66 -16.02 -15.32 13.05
C ASP A 66 -14.58 -15.01 12.59
N ILE A 67 -13.83 -14.32 13.45
CA ILE A 67 -12.47 -13.85 13.16
C ILE A 67 -11.53 -15.04 12.84
N PRO A 68 -11.51 -16.15 13.60
CA PRO A 68 -10.72 -17.32 13.23
C PRO A 68 -11.00 -17.84 11.82
N ARG A 69 -12.25 -17.87 11.40
CA ARG A 69 -12.63 -18.29 10.05
C ARG A 69 -12.11 -17.31 9.01
N VAL A 70 -12.28 -16.00 9.22
CA VAL A 70 -11.79 -14.94 8.30
C VAL A 70 -10.27 -15.04 8.15
N ALA A 71 -9.53 -15.23 9.23
CA ALA A 71 -8.08 -15.39 9.20
C ALA A 71 -7.67 -16.62 8.38
N ARG A 72 -8.28 -17.80 8.62
CA ARG A 72 -7.99 -19.04 7.88
C ARG A 72 -8.29 -18.90 6.39
N GLU A 73 -9.45 -18.33 6.02
CA GLU A 73 -9.80 -18.09 4.61
C GLU A 73 -8.81 -17.16 3.92
N THR A 74 -8.32 -16.16 4.62
CA THR A 74 -7.29 -15.25 4.09
C THR A 74 -5.97 -15.98 3.85
N ILE A 75 -5.49 -16.76 4.82
CA ILE A 75 -4.27 -17.57 4.71
C ILE A 75 -4.37 -18.56 3.55
N LYS A 76 -5.55 -19.21 3.38
CA LYS A 76 -5.84 -20.12 2.26
C LYS A 76 -5.76 -19.43 0.91
N GLN A 77 -6.39 -18.24 0.77
CA GLN A 77 -6.39 -17.46 -0.48
C GLN A 77 -4.99 -16.96 -0.87
N VAL A 78 -4.16 -16.64 0.09
CA VAL A 78 -2.74 -16.32 -0.11
C VAL A 78 -1.95 -17.52 -0.64
N GLY A 79 -2.35 -18.76 -0.28
CA GLY A 79 -1.76 -19.97 -0.80
C GLY A 79 -0.95 -20.80 0.21
N TYR A 80 -1.07 -20.53 1.49
CA TYR A 80 -0.52 -21.39 2.54
C TYR A 80 -1.50 -22.53 2.83
N THR A 81 -1.46 -23.54 1.96
CA THR A 81 -2.42 -24.66 1.91
C THR A 81 -1.81 -26.00 2.28
N ARG A 82 -0.53 -26.04 2.67
CA ARG A 82 0.20 -27.28 2.97
C ARG A 82 1.16 -27.07 4.12
N ALA A 83 1.08 -27.91 5.15
CA ALA A 83 1.97 -27.87 6.31
C ALA A 83 3.47 -27.90 5.95
N LYS A 84 3.84 -28.55 4.82
CA LYS A 84 5.23 -28.55 4.32
C LYS A 84 5.77 -27.17 3.93
N PHE A 85 4.91 -26.15 3.84
CA PHE A 85 5.35 -24.76 3.65
C PHE A 85 5.76 -24.08 4.95
N GLY A 86 5.63 -24.81 6.08
CA GLY A 86 5.94 -24.33 7.42
C GLY A 86 4.84 -23.51 8.08
N PHE A 87 3.74 -23.28 7.35
CA PHE A 87 2.55 -22.57 7.81
C PHE A 87 1.37 -22.97 6.91
N ASP A 88 0.20 -23.23 7.47
CA ASP A 88 -0.99 -23.57 6.69
C ASP A 88 -2.28 -23.16 7.41
N PHE A 89 -3.34 -22.95 6.61
CA PHE A 89 -4.62 -22.42 7.08
C PHE A 89 -5.42 -23.40 7.95
N GLU A 90 -5.19 -24.70 7.82
CA GLU A 90 -5.97 -25.72 8.56
C GLU A 90 -5.44 -25.92 9.97
N THR A 91 -4.11 -26.01 10.12
CA THR A 91 -3.47 -26.44 11.35
C THR A 91 -2.91 -25.32 12.23
N CYS A 92 -2.76 -24.09 11.69
CA CYS A 92 -2.28 -22.97 12.52
C CYS A 92 -3.26 -22.66 13.66
N GLY A 93 -2.73 -22.35 14.83
CA GLY A 93 -3.52 -21.79 15.94
C GLY A 93 -4.01 -20.39 15.56
N VAL A 94 -5.24 -20.05 15.90
CA VAL A 94 -5.76 -18.68 15.76
C VAL A 94 -6.33 -18.24 17.10
N ILE A 95 -5.78 -17.17 17.67
CA ILE A 95 -6.23 -16.55 18.91
C ILE A 95 -6.83 -15.18 18.55
N ALA A 96 -8.03 -14.89 19.06
CA ALA A 96 -8.66 -13.58 18.97
C ALA A 96 -8.74 -12.97 20.38
N ALA A 97 -8.21 -11.75 20.53
CA ALA A 97 -8.24 -10.94 21.74
C ALA A 97 -8.79 -9.56 21.35
N ILE A 98 -10.12 -9.45 21.31
CA ILE A 98 -10.83 -8.27 20.87
C ILE A 98 -11.60 -7.68 22.03
N ASP A 99 -11.37 -6.38 22.26
CA ASP A 99 -12.09 -5.58 23.25
C ASP A 99 -13.03 -4.58 22.56
N GLU A 100 -13.91 -3.93 23.33
CA GLU A 100 -14.69 -2.81 22.86
C GLU A 100 -13.84 -1.51 22.90
N GLN A 101 -14.12 -0.58 21.98
CA GLN A 101 -13.42 0.71 21.96
C GLN A 101 -13.67 1.48 23.27
N SER A 102 -12.61 2.09 23.82
CA SER A 102 -12.69 2.95 25.00
C SER A 102 -13.75 4.07 24.83
N SER A 103 -14.57 4.28 25.87
CA SER A 103 -15.55 5.37 25.90
C SER A 103 -14.91 6.76 25.75
N ASP A 104 -13.69 6.95 26.22
CA ASP A 104 -12.98 8.23 26.14
C ASP A 104 -12.60 8.57 24.69
N ILE A 105 -12.16 7.57 23.91
CA ILE A 105 -11.87 7.76 22.47
C ILE A 105 -13.18 7.97 21.69
N ALA A 106 -14.25 7.24 22.06
CA ALA A 106 -15.55 7.37 21.41
C ALA A 106 -16.10 8.80 21.51
N MET A 107 -15.95 9.48 22.64
CA MET A 107 -16.41 10.87 22.81
C MET A 107 -15.82 11.85 21.79
N GLY A 108 -14.57 11.68 21.38
CA GLY A 108 -13.92 12.53 20.38
C GLY A 108 -14.46 12.28 18.97
N VAL A 109 -14.68 11.02 18.63
CA VAL A 109 -15.18 10.59 17.30
C VAL A 109 -16.66 10.84 17.14
N ASP A 110 -17.47 10.69 18.20
CA ASP A 110 -18.92 10.97 18.20
C ASP A 110 -19.24 12.44 17.90
N LYS A 111 -18.32 13.36 18.19
CA LYS A 111 -18.38 14.77 17.82
C LYS A 111 -17.87 15.07 16.41
N LEU A 112 -17.68 14.05 15.56
CA LEU A 112 -17.16 14.16 14.20
C LEU A 112 -15.71 14.71 14.11
N GLY A 113 -14.97 14.73 15.22
CA GLY A 113 -13.56 15.09 15.26
C GLY A 113 -12.63 13.96 14.85
N ALA A 114 -11.34 14.27 14.64
CA ALA A 114 -10.32 13.27 14.42
C ALA A 114 -10.15 12.40 15.69
N GLY A 115 -10.10 11.08 15.50
CA GLY A 115 -9.96 10.11 16.61
C GLY A 115 -8.56 10.11 17.26
N ASP A 116 -7.58 10.71 16.59
CA ASP A 116 -6.21 10.83 17.09
C ASP A 116 -5.54 12.09 16.50
N GLN A 117 -4.43 12.48 17.08
CA GLN A 117 -3.46 13.38 16.46
C GLN A 117 -2.66 12.65 15.40
N GLY A 118 -2.12 13.37 14.41
CA GLY A 118 -1.24 12.76 13.43
C GLY A 118 -0.94 13.70 12.27
N LEU A 119 0.01 13.25 11.44
CA LEU A 119 0.33 13.91 10.16
C LEU A 119 0.31 12.86 9.04
N MET A 120 -0.29 13.21 7.92
CA MET A 120 -0.52 12.35 6.79
C MET A 120 0.01 12.98 5.52
N PHE A 121 0.50 12.15 4.60
CA PHE A 121 1.07 12.61 3.35
C PHE A 121 0.34 12.03 2.15
N GLY A 122 0.21 12.86 1.10
CA GLY A 122 -0.18 12.45 -0.23
C GLY A 122 0.90 12.88 -1.24
N TYR A 123 1.07 12.09 -2.29
CA TYR A 123 2.04 12.38 -3.34
C TYR A 123 1.54 11.95 -4.70
N ALA A 124 1.97 12.67 -5.74
CA ALA A 124 1.81 12.31 -7.13
C ALA A 124 2.95 12.90 -7.97
N CYS A 125 3.30 12.23 -9.06
CA CYS A 125 4.27 12.70 -10.03
C CYS A 125 3.96 12.18 -11.43
N THR A 126 4.56 12.77 -12.47
CA THR A 126 4.33 12.42 -13.87
C THR A 126 5.20 11.28 -14.38
N GLU A 127 5.80 10.48 -13.51
CA GLU A 127 6.74 9.42 -13.91
C GLU A 127 6.05 8.20 -14.53
N THR A 128 4.82 7.93 -14.17
CA THR A 128 4.01 6.80 -14.66
C THR A 128 2.60 7.26 -15.02
N ALA A 129 1.87 6.46 -15.80
CA ALA A 129 0.47 6.74 -16.13
C ALA A 129 -0.43 6.76 -14.89
N GLU A 130 -0.06 6.02 -13.86
CA GLU A 130 -0.74 5.98 -12.56
C GLU A 130 -0.50 7.26 -11.73
N LEU A 131 0.37 8.16 -12.21
CA LEU A 131 0.89 9.34 -11.49
C LEU A 131 1.56 8.97 -10.16
N MET A 132 2.41 7.96 -10.23
CA MET A 132 3.20 7.39 -9.13
C MET A 132 4.69 7.36 -9.48
N PRO A 133 5.57 7.29 -8.47
CA PRO A 133 7.00 7.09 -8.70
C PRO A 133 7.28 5.75 -9.41
N LEU A 134 8.14 5.78 -10.41
CA LEU A 134 8.45 4.61 -11.25
C LEU A 134 9.03 3.42 -10.45
N PRO A 135 9.99 3.61 -9.50
CA PRO A 135 10.59 2.49 -8.79
C PRO A 135 9.58 1.64 -8.01
N ILE A 136 8.67 2.27 -7.27
CA ILE A 136 7.67 1.54 -6.48
C ILE A 136 6.64 0.84 -7.36
N ILE A 137 6.20 1.45 -8.45
CA ILE A 137 5.26 0.82 -9.39
C ILE A 137 5.89 -0.42 -10.03
N LEU A 138 7.15 -0.34 -10.46
CA LEU A 138 7.85 -1.50 -11.01
C LEU A 138 8.04 -2.60 -9.96
N ALA A 139 8.39 -2.24 -8.72
CA ALA A 139 8.51 -3.19 -7.63
C ALA A 139 7.18 -3.89 -7.34
N HIS A 140 6.06 -3.16 -7.28
CA HIS A 140 4.73 -3.75 -7.12
C HIS A 140 4.37 -4.70 -8.26
N LYS A 141 4.55 -4.27 -9.51
CA LYS A 141 4.25 -5.09 -10.69
C LYS A 141 5.08 -6.37 -10.72
N LEU A 142 6.35 -6.34 -10.31
CA LEU A 142 7.20 -7.55 -10.18
C LEU A 142 6.66 -8.50 -9.11
N ALA A 143 6.35 -8.02 -7.91
CA ALA A 143 5.80 -8.83 -6.82
C ALA A 143 4.43 -9.41 -7.18
N GLN A 144 3.56 -8.64 -7.82
CA GLN A 144 2.27 -9.08 -8.31
C GLN A 144 2.44 -10.17 -9.39
N ARG A 145 3.31 -9.94 -10.37
CA ARG A 145 3.57 -10.90 -11.45
C ARG A 145 4.10 -12.22 -10.91
N LEU A 146 4.97 -12.18 -9.89
CA LEU A 146 5.46 -13.39 -9.23
C LEU A 146 4.31 -14.21 -8.63
N SER A 147 3.39 -13.57 -7.93
CA SER A 147 2.19 -14.21 -7.38
C SER A 147 1.23 -14.75 -8.45
N GLU A 148 1.06 -14.03 -9.55
CA GLU A 148 0.26 -14.46 -10.69
C GLU A 148 0.84 -15.74 -11.32
N ARG A 149 2.16 -15.81 -11.54
CA ARG A 149 2.83 -17.01 -12.07
C ARG A 149 2.68 -18.22 -11.15
N ARG A 150 2.80 -18.01 -9.84
CA ARG A 150 2.56 -19.03 -8.82
C ARG A 150 1.12 -19.53 -8.85
N LYS A 151 0.14 -18.64 -8.76
CA LYS A 151 -1.30 -18.99 -8.72
C LYS A 151 -1.77 -19.67 -9.99
N ALA A 152 -1.23 -19.29 -11.14
CA ALA A 152 -1.50 -19.93 -12.43
C ALA A 152 -0.82 -21.30 -12.60
N GLY A 153 0.06 -21.72 -11.67
CA GLY A 153 0.85 -22.93 -11.79
C GLY A 153 1.89 -22.89 -12.92
N ALA A 154 2.16 -21.71 -13.48
CA ALA A 154 3.12 -21.53 -14.58
C ALA A 154 4.56 -21.73 -14.12
N ILE A 155 4.85 -21.46 -12.85
CA ILE A 155 6.10 -21.79 -12.18
C ILE A 155 5.73 -22.62 -10.94
N ASP A 156 5.74 -23.92 -11.08
CA ASP A 156 5.15 -24.89 -10.16
C ASP A 156 5.83 -25.02 -8.79
N TYR A 157 7.10 -24.64 -8.72
CA TYR A 157 7.91 -24.69 -7.50
C TYR A 157 7.80 -23.42 -6.64
N LEU A 158 7.15 -22.34 -7.11
CA LEU A 158 7.01 -21.11 -6.33
C LEU A 158 6.12 -21.32 -5.11
N ARG A 159 6.49 -20.66 -4.01
CA ARG A 159 5.74 -20.55 -2.76
C ARG A 159 5.29 -19.12 -2.53
N PRO A 160 4.38 -18.86 -1.55
CA PRO A 160 3.73 -17.57 -1.44
C PRO A 160 4.64 -16.38 -1.13
N ASP A 161 5.72 -16.58 -0.36
CA ASP A 161 6.60 -15.49 0.09
C ASP A 161 7.57 -15.05 -1.02
N GLY A 162 7.74 -13.74 -1.13
CA GLY A 162 8.68 -13.16 -2.08
C GLY A 162 8.81 -11.65 -1.91
N LYS A 163 9.92 -11.11 -2.44
CA LYS A 163 10.26 -9.69 -2.41
C LYS A 163 10.79 -9.27 -3.78
N SER A 164 10.58 -8.01 -4.11
CA SER A 164 11.15 -7.35 -5.27
C SER A 164 11.77 -6.02 -4.89
N GLN A 165 12.82 -5.61 -5.57
CA GLN A 165 13.44 -4.30 -5.42
C GLN A 165 13.90 -3.81 -6.79
N VAL A 166 13.69 -2.53 -7.06
CA VAL A 166 14.06 -1.90 -8.33
C VAL A 166 14.84 -0.63 -8.06
N THR A 167 16.03 -0.52 -8.64
CA THR A 167 16.84 0.69 -8.64
C THR A 167 16.77 1.36 -10.00
N VAL A 168 16.34 2.61 -10.03
CA VAL A 168 16.17 3.43 -11.23
C VAL A 168 17.22 4.54 -11.23
N LYS A 169 17.86 4.74 -12.38
CA LYS A 169 18.72 5.88 -12.65
C LYS A 169 17.88 7.08 -13.07
N TYR A 170 18.09 8.19 -12.38
CA TYR A 170 17.52 9.49 -12.70
C TYR A 170 18.58 10.40 -13.31
N VAL A 171 18.16 11.19 -14.30
CA VAL A 171 18.98 12.25 -14.91
C VAL A 171 18.13 13.51 -14.99
N ASP A 172 18.61 14.60 -14.41
CA ASP A 172 17.90 15.88 -14.32
C ASP A 172 16.47 15.70 -13.74
N GLY A 173 16.34 14.89 -12.68
CA GLY A 173 15.09 14.62 -11.98
C GLY A 173 14.09 13.72 -12.72
N LYS A 174 14.47 13.10 -13.85
CA LYS A 174 13.60 12.21 -14.65
C LYS A 174 14.15 10.77 -14.66
N PRO A 175 13.30 9.74 -14.50
CA PRO A 175 13.73 8.36 -14.60
C PRO A 175 14.20 8.05 -16.03
N ARG A 176 15.28 7.28 -16.17
CA ARG A 176 15.91 6.97 -17.46
C ARG A 176 16.14 5.50 -17.72
N ALA A 177 16.61 4.76 -16.72
CA ALA A 177 16.93 3.36 -16.87
C ALA A 177 16.77 2.61 -15.55
N VAL A 178 16.46 1.32 -15.64
CA VAL A 178 16.53 0.38 -14.52
C VAL A 178 17.96 -0.17 -14.46
N GLU A 179 18.67 0.14 -13.38
CA GLU A 179 20.07 -0.26 -13.19
C GLU A 179 20.20 -1.58 -12.43
N THR A 180 19.27 -1.84 -11.49
CA THR A 180 19.31 -3.07 -10.69
C THR A 180 17.90 -3.60 -10.42
N VAL A 181 17.74 -4.91 -10.54
CA VAL A 181 16.52 -5.64 -10.16
C VAL A 181 16.89 -6.76 -9.20
N VAL A 182 16.25 -6.80 -8.04
CA VAL A 182 16.36 -7.92 -7.09
C VAL A 182 15.01 -8.60 -6.98
N VAL A 183 14.96 -9.91 -7.15
CA VAL A 183 13.79 -10.75 -6.88
C VAL A 183 14.20 -11.87 -5.96
N SER A 184 13.60 -11.93 -4.78
CA SER A 184 13.74 -13.05 -3.85
C SER A 184 12.39 -13.77 -3.76
N THR A 185 12.39 -15.06 -4.03
CA THR A 185 11.16 -15.87 -4.04
C THR A 185 11.36 -17.18 -3.29
N GLN A 186 10.40 -17.47 -2.41
CA GLN A 186 10.33 -18.77 -1.75
C GLN A 186 9.99 -19.86 -2.77
N HIS A 187 10.67 -21.01 -2.66
CA HIS A 187 10.55 -22.11 -3.64
C HIS A 187 10.60 -23.50 -3.00
N GLY A 188 10.18 -24.49 -3.74
CA GLY A 188 10.36 -25.91 -3.37
C GLY A 188 11.84 -26.32 -3.34
N PRO A 189 12.22 -27.28 -2.48
CA PRO A 189 13.60 -27.70 -2.33
C PRO A 189 14.17 -28.39 -3.58
N GLU A 190 13.31 -28.82 -4.50
CA GLU A 190 13.62 -29.49 -5.76
C GLU A 190 14.09 -28.53 -6.86
N ALA A 191 13.82 -27.23 -6.73
CA ALA A 191 14.15 -26.25 -7.77
C ALA A 191 15.61 -25.81 -7.67
N GLY A 192 16.37 -25.99 -8.74
CA GLY A 192 17.77 -25.55 -8.83
C GLY A 192 17.87 -24.04 -9.12
N ALA A 193 18.95 -23.42 -8.62
CA ALA A 193 19.15 -21.97 -8.72
C ALA A 193 19.17 -21.43 -10.16
N SER A 194 19.77 -22.19 -11.11
CA SER A 194 19.82 -21.78 -12.53
C SER A 194 18.42 -21.74 -13.15
N ARG A 195 17.58 -22.75 -12.89
CA ARG A 195 16.19 -22.79 -13.36
C ARG A 195 15.38 -21.63 -12.77
N ILE A 196 15.53 -21.40 -11.44
CA ILE A 196 14.83 -20.28 -10.79
C ILE A 196 15.22 -18.95 -11.42
N ARG A 197 16.52 -18.73 -11.65
CA ARG A 197 17.00 -17.49 -12.27
C ARG A 197 16.43 -17.28 -13.67
N GLU A 198 16.47 -18.30 -14.52
CA GLU A 198 15.96 -18.27 -15.89
C GLU A 198 14.45 -17.99 -15.90
N ASP A 199 13.65 -18.75 -15.15
CA ASP A 199 12.20 -18.59 -15.07
C ASP A 199 11.80 -17.20 -14.57
N ILE A 200 12.49 -16.66 -13.55
CA ILE A 200 12.20 -15.34 -13.02
C ILE A 200 12.55 -14.25 -14.03
N ILE A 201 13.66 -14.36 -14.75
CA ILE A 201 14.01 -13.38 -15.79
C ILE A 201 12.97 -13.43 -16.92
N GLU A 202 12.67 -14.60 -17.45
CA GLU A 202 11.82 -14.76 -18.64
C GLU A 202 10.32 -14.51 -18.35
N GLN A 203 9.82 -14.98 -17.20
CA GLN A 203 8.38 -14.96 -16.92
C GLN A 203 7.95 -13.85 -15.97
N VAL A 204 8.88 -13.22 -15.24
CA VAL A 204 8.57 -12.15 -14.27
C VAL A 204 9.20 -10.83 -14.68
N ILE A 205 10.52 -10.76 -14.89
CA ILE A 205 11.22 -9.48 -15.11
C ILE A 205 10.94 -8.92 -16.50
N LYS A 206 11.24 -9.67 -17.56
CA LYS A 206 11.07 -9.22 -18.95
C LYS A 206 9.64 -8.77 -19.29
N PRO A 207 8.58 -9.50 -18.90
CA PRO A 207 7.21 -9.08 -19.19
C PRO A 207 6.70 -7.90 -18.35
N THR A 208 7.43 -7.54 -17.27
CA THR A 208 6.99 -6.51 -16.32
C THR A 208 7.65 -5.16 -16.55
N ILE A 209 8.95 -5.15 -16.81
CA ILE A 209 9.71 -3.92 -17.01
C ILE A 209 9.71 -3.58 -18.50
N PRO A 210 9.23 -2.39 -18.91
CA PRO A 210 9.27 -1.95 -20.31
C PRO A 210 10.67 -2.04 -20.91
N ALA A 211 10.77 -2.56 -22.13
CA ALA A 211 12.05 -2.83 -22.79
C ALA A 211 12.90 -1.55 -22.99
N GLU A 212 12.24 -0.39 -23.12
CA GLU A 212 12.91 0.92 -23.23
C GLU A 212 13.56 1.40 -21.92
N LEU A 213 13.19 0.81 -20.79
CA LEU A 213 13.72 1.15 -19.47
C LEU A 213 14.82 0.20 -18.97
N ILE A 214 14.99 -0.96 -19.61
CA ILE A 214 15.97 -1.96 -19.16
C ILE A 214 16.84 -2.46 -20.29
N ASP A 215 18.13 -2.37 -20.12
CA ASP A 215 19.14 -3.05 -20.93
C ASP A 215 19.59 -4.29 -20.17
N LEU A 216 19.14 -5.47 -20.57
CA LEU A 216 19.40 -6.73 -19.86
C LEU A 216 20.88 -7.13 -19.81
N ASP A 217 21.69 -6.62 -20.75
CA ASP A 217 23.13 -6.88 -20.78
C ASP A 217 23.91 -6.01 -19.78
N LYS A 218 23.32 -4.88 -19.36
CA LYS A 218 23.93 -3.93 -18.41
C LYS A 218 23.26 -3.95 -17.04
N CYS A 219 21.95 -4.25 -16.98
CA CYS A 219 21.21 -4.27 -15.74
C CYS A 219 21.73 -5.38 -14.80
N VAL A 220 21.99 -5.02 -13.55
CA VAL A 220 22.37 -6.01 -12.53
C VAL A 220 21.13 -6.73 -12.02
N ILE A 221 21.02 -8.01 -12.32
CA ILE A 221 19.84 -8.81 -11.91
C ILE A 221 20.27 -9.83 -10.84
N HIS A 222 19.68 -9.71 -9.67
CA HIS A 222 19.83 -10.65 -8.56
C HIS A 222 18.53 -11.46 -8.38
N VAL A 223 18.64 -12.78 -8.47
CA VAL A 223 17.55 -13.72 -8.17
C VAL A 223 18.02 -14.65 -7.06
N ASN A 224 17.34 -14.62 -5.90
CA ASN A 224 17.73 -15.37 -4.71
C ASN A 224 19.25 -15.29 -4.44
N PRO A 225 19.82 -14.10 -4.19
CA PRO A 225 21.29 -13.93 -4.13
C PRO A 225 21.96 -14.76 -3.02
N THR A 226 21.21 -15.22 -2.01
CA THR A 226 21.68 -16.16 -0.98
C THR A 226 21.67 -17.61 -1.44
N GLY A 227 21.20 -17.89 -2.67
CA GLY A 227 21.20 -19.21 -3.31
C GLY A 227 19.98 -20.08 -2.97
N ARG A 228 19.41 -19.99 -1.77
CA ARG A 228 18.30 -20.85 -1.33
C ARG A 228 17.29 -20.08 -0.49
N PHE A 229 16.00 -20.19 -0.86
CA PHE A 229 14.91 -19.59 -0.10
C PHE A 229 13.74 -20.61 0.01
N VAL A 230 13.96 -21.70 0.72
CA VAL A 230 12.95 -22.75 0.97
C VAL A 230 12.17 -22.47 2.24
N THR A 231 12.86 -22.05 3.32
CA THR A 231 12.22 -21.58 4.55
C THR A 231 11.85 -20.12 4.36
N GLY A 232 10.57 -19.79 4.48
CA GLY A 232 10.02 -18.44 4.30
C GLY A 232 8.61 -18.37 4.83
N GLY A 233 7.95 -17.22 4.58
CA GLY A 233 6.65 -16.95 5.16
C GLY A 233 6.73 -16.87 6.69
N PRO A 234 5.62 -17.10 7.41
CA PRO A 234 5.56 -17.02 8.87
C PRO A 234 6.51 -17.95 9.62
N MET A 235 7.01 -18.99 8.96
CA MET A 235 8.05 -19.86 9.50
C MET A 235 9.44 -19.20 9.47
N GLY A 236 9.68 -18.34 8.51
CA GLY A 236 10.98 -17.67 8.35
C GLY A 236 11.09 -16.37 9.14
N ASP A 237 9.99 -15.63 9.24
CA ASP A 237 9.94 -14.33 9.91
C ASP A 237 8.54 -14.04 10.45
N THR A 238 8.47 -13.33 11.57
CA THR A 238 7.21 -12.90 12.17
C THR A 238 6.60 -11.74 11.38
N GLY A 239 5.30 -11.83 11.09
CA GLY A 239 4.53 -10.77 10.47
C GLY A 239 3.69 -9.98 11.45
N LEU A 240 3.58 -8.67 11.22
CA LEU A 240 2.69 -7.76 11.96
C LEU A 240 2.01 -6.78 11.02
N THR A 241 0.78 -6.42 11.36
CA THR A 241 0.05 -5.34 10.68
C THR A 241 0.83 -4.03 10.75
N GLY A 242 0.91 -3.32 9.63
CA GLY A 242 1.50 -1.98 9.57
C GLY A 242 3.02 -1.93 9.58
N ARG A 243 3.71 -3.03 9.24
CA ARG A 243 5.19 -3.04 9.12
C ARG A 243 5.71 -2.84 7.71
N LYS A 244 4.84 -2.58 6.71
CA LYS A 244 5.19 -2.32 5.31
C LYS A 244 4.63 -0.99 4.82
N ILE A 245 4.60 0.03 5.68
CA ILE A 245 3.97 1.33 5.41
C ILE A 245 4.60 2.08 4.24
N ILE A 246 5.89 1.91 3.98
CA ILE A 246 6.57 2.53 2.83
C ILE A 246 6.23 1.80 1.54
N VAL A 247 6.12 0.47 1.57
CA VAL A 247 5.61 -0.36 0.47
C VAL A 247 4.14 -0.01 0.16
N ASP A 248 3.35 0.23 1.18
CA ASP A 248 1.93 0.57 1.04
C ASP A 248 1.70 1.94 0.39
N THR A 249 2.68 2.83 0.41
CA THR A 249 2.57 4.21 -0.04
C THR A 249 3.43 4.51 -1.27
N TYR A 250 4.54 5.22 -1.13
CA TYR A 250 5.29 5.78 -2.27
C TYR A 250 6.72 5.26 -2.40
N GLY A 251 7.08 4.17 -1.70
CA GLY A 251 8.38 3.53 -1.82
C GLY A 251 9.57 4.40 -1.43
N GLY A 252 9.36 5.38 -0.55
CA GLY A 252 10.40 6.31 -0.09
C GLY A 252 10.47 7.63 -0.86
N SER A 253 9.70 7.80 -1.94
CA SER A 253 9.69 9.06 -2.75
C SER A 253 8.98 10.22 -2.06
N CYS A 254 8.25 9.95 -0.97
CA CYS A 254 7.54 10.93 -0.16
C CYS A 254 7.74 10.59 1.32
N PRO A 255 7.78 11.58 2.22
CA PRO A 255 7.70 11.36 3.65
C PRO A 255 6.48 10.53 4.05
N HIS A 256 6.53 9.92 5.23
CA HIS A 256 5.43 9.16 5.81
C HIS A 256 5.15 9.62 7.24
N GLY A 257 3.89 9.73 7.62
CA GLY A 257 3.49 10.17 8.97
C GLY A 257 3.62 9.09 10.06
N GLY A 258 3.85 7.84 9.67
CA GLY A 258 4.02 6.70 10.58
C GLY A 258 2.75 5.87 10.82
N GLY A 259 1.56 6.38 10.49
CA GLY A 259 0.30 5.65 10.65
C GLY A 259 0.13 4.51 9.65
N ALA A 260 -0.17 3.30 10.15
CA ALA A 260 -0.54 2.17 9.31
C ALA A 260 -1.99 2.29 8.83
N PHE A 261 -2.31 1.64 7.70
CA PHE A 261 -3.65 1.65 7.08
C PHE A 261 -4.49 0.44 7.47
N SER A 262 -3.92 -0.76 7.26
CA SER A 262 -4.65 -2.03 7.40
C SER A 262 -5.23 -2.20 8.79
N GLY A 263 -6.44 -2.77 8.86
CA GLY A 263 -7.18 -3.00 10.11
C GLY A 263 -7.90 -1.78 10.68
N LYS A 264 -7.75 -0.59 10.08
CA LYS A 264 -8.38 0.66 10.52
C LYS A 264 -9.60 0.99 9.66
N ASP A 265 -10.76 1.21 10.30
CA ASP A 265 -11.94 1.75 9.62
C ASP A 265 -11.73 3.21 9.21
N PRO A 266 -12.56 3.77 8.29
CA PRO A 266 -12.32 5.09 7.72
C PRO A 266 -12.48 6.28 8.69
N THR A 267 -12.91 6.09 9.93
CA THR A 267 -12.89 7.15 10.95
C THR A 267 -11.48 7.48 11.42
N LYS A 268 -10.53 6.57 11.24
CA LYS A 268 -9.12 6.76 11.55
C LYS A 268 -8.45 7.58 10.44
N VAL A 269 -8.07 8.81 10.77
CA VAL A 269 -7.46 9.77 9.83
C VAL A 269 -6.12 9.28 9.27
N ASP A 270 -5.40 8.43 9.97
CA ASP A 270 -4.20 7.75 9.44
C ASP A 270 -4.47 7.14 8.06
N ARG A 271 -5.62 6.50 7.89
CA ARG A 271 -6.03 5.89 6.63
C ARG A 271 -6.76 6.87 5.73
N SER A 272 -7.87 7.41 6.17
CA SER A 272 -8.77 8.21 5.34
C SER A 272 -8.14 9.51 4.85
N ALA A 273 -7.38 10.21 5.70
CA ALA A 273 -6.73 11.45 5.30
C ALA A 273 -5.50 11.20 4.40
N CYS A 274 -4.79 10.06 4.52
CA CYS A 274 -3.78 9.68 3.54
C CYS A 274 -4.40 9.40 2.16
N TYR A 275 -5.57 8.77 2.11
CA TYR A 275 -6.30 8.55 0.85
C TYR A 275 -6.78 9.87 0.24
N MET A 276 -7.30 10.79 1.05
CA MET A 276 -7.67 12.11 0.57
C MET A 276 -6.44 12.92 0.11
N ALA A 277 -5.34 12.86 0.86
CA ALA A 277 -4.11 13.54 0.48
C ALA A 277 -3.55 13.01 -0.86
N ARG A 278 -3.61 11.68 -1.10
CA ARG A 278 -3.30 11.08 -2.40
C ARG A 278 -4.22 11.60 -3.50
N HIS A 279 -5.53 11.62 -3.25
CA HIS A 279 -6.53 12.11 -4.21
C HIS A 279 -6.24 13.55 -4.63
N VAL A 280 -5.96 14.42 -3.68
CA VAL A 280 -5.64 15.84 -3.93
C VAL A 280 -4.34 15.98 -4.72
N ALA A 281 -3.25 15.34 -4.29
CA ALA A 281 -1.96 15.39 -4.99
C ALA A 281 -2.10 14.89 -6.43
N LYS A 282 -2.86 13.80 -6.64
CA LYS A 282 -3.13 13.24 -7.98
C LYS A 282 -3.90 14.21 -8.86
N ASN A 283 -4.93 14.88 -8.33
CA ASN A 283 -5.71 15.87 -9.08
C ASN A 283 -4.87 17.11 -9.45
N ILE A 284 -3.97 17.58 -8.56
CA ILE A 284 -3.05 18.70 -8.87
C ILE A 284 -2.15 18.33 -10.06
N VAL A 285 -1.55 17.14 -10.05
CA VAL A 285 -0.66 16.70 -11.13
C VAL A 285 -1.44 16.41 -12.41
N ALA A 286 -2.59 15.74 -12.32
CA ALA A 286 -3.46 15.46 -13.46
C ALA A 286 -4.01 16.74 -14.11
N ALA A 287 -4.26 17.80 -13.33
CA ALA A 287 -4.64 19.11 -13.83
C ALA A 287 -3.47 19.83 -14.55
N GLY A 288 -2.27 19.28 -14.49
CA GLY A 288 -1.06 19.88 -15.06
C GLY A 288 -0.60 21.12 -14.30
N LEU A 289 -0.99 21.29 -13.05
CA LEU A 289 -0.60 22.40 -12.19
C LEU A 289 0.82 22.24 -11.63
N ALA A 290 1.33 21.01 -11.59
CA ALA A 290 2.70 20.66 -11.22
C ALA A 290 3.09 19.31 -11.86
N GLU A 291 4.41 19.06 -12.04
CA GLU A 291 4.91 17.73 -12.41
C GLU A 291 5.03 16.81 -11.19
N ARG A 292 5.20 17.39 -10.00
CA ARG A 292 5.23 16.70 -8.71
C ARG A 292 4.45 17.48 -7.68
N ALA A 293 3.65 16.82 -6.88
CA ALA A 293 2.90 17.44 -5.80
C ALA A 293 2.94 16.54 -4.56
N GLN A 294 3.32 17.15 -3.44
CA GLN A 294 3.24 16.57 -2.10
C GLN A 294 2.25 17.38 -1.27
N LEU A 295 1.37 16.69 -0.57
CA LEU A 295 0.47 17.28 0.40
C LEU A 295 0.80 16.75 1.79
N GLN A 296 0.88 17.62 2.79
CA GLN A 296 0.85 17.24 4.20
C GLN A 296 -0.43 17.76 4.84
N VAL A 297 -1.08 16.90 5.62
CA VAL A 297 -2.26 17.27 6.44
C VAL A 297 -2.00 16.83 7.87
N ALA A 298 -2.33 17.66 8.85
CA ALA A 298 -2.17 17.30 10.26
C ALA A 298 -3.47 17.53 11.04
N TYR A 299 -3.72 16.68 12.04
CA TYR A 299 -4.90 16.72 12.89
C TYR A 299 -4.53 16.76 14.36
N ALA A 300 -5.41 17.35 15.17
CA ALA A 300 -5.44 17.22 16.62
C ALA A 300 -6.61 16.34 17.04
N ILE A 301 -6.42 15.53 18.07
CA ILE A 301 -7.49 14.66 18.60
C ILE A 301 -8.73 15.47 18.96
N GLY A 302 -9.91 15.01 18.58
CA GLY A 302 -11.20 15.63 18.86
C GLY A 302 -11.52 16.85 17.99
N VAL A 303 -10.62 17.29 17.09
CA VAL A 303 -10.83 18.44 16.20
C VAL A 303 -11.15 17.93 14.78
N ALA A 304 -12.23 18.42 14.18
CA ALA A 304 -12.64 18.00 12.85
C ALA A 304 -11.79 18.62 11.74
N GLU A 305 -11.50 19.92 11.86
CA GLU A 305 -10.68 20.64 10.87
C GLU A 305 -9.20 20.31 11.04
N PRO A 306 -8.46 20.11 9.94
CA PRO A 306 -7.02 19.92 10.03
C PRO A 306 -6.33 21.16 10.61
N VAL A 307 -5.37 20.96 11.52
CA VAL A 307 -4.58 22.05 12.11
C VAL A 307 -3.62 22.67 11.10
N SER A 308 -3.21 21.92 10.08
CA SER A 308 -2.41 22.44 8.96
C SER A 308 -2.64 21.64 7.68
N ILE A 309 -2.52 22.35 6.55
CA ILE A 309 -2.42 21.77 5.20
C ILE A 309 -1.27 22.49 4.50
N MET A 310 -0.31 21.74 3.98
CA MET A 310 0.84 22.25 3.21
C MET A 310 0.87 21.57 1.85
N VAL A 311 1.15 22.34 0.81
CA VAL A 311 1.38 21.83 -0.56
C VAL A 311 2.81 22.19 -0.98
N GLU A 312 3.56 21.20 -1.46
CA GLU A 312 4.91 21.38 -2.01
C GLU A 312 4.97 20.80 -3.44
N THR A 313 5.47 21.59 -4.38
CA THR A 313 5.58 21.22 -5.79
C THR A 313 7.01 21.06 -6.29
N PHE A 314 7.99 21.18 -5.39
CA PHE A 314 9.42 21.01 -5.69
C PHE A 314 9.91 21.89 -6.86
N GLY A 315 9.38 23.11 -6.96
CA GLY A 315 9.69 24.04 -8.04
C GLY A 315 9.06 23.71 -9.39
N THR A 316 8.20 22.70 -9.50
CA THR A 316 7.51 22.32 -10.74
C THR A 316 6.12 22.94 -10.89
N GLY A 317 5.67 23.71 -9.90
CA GLY A 317 4.36 24.33 -9.89
C GLY A 317 4.20 25.43 -10.92
N LYS A 318 3.07 25.47 -11.63
CA LYS A 318 2.70 26.56 -12.56
C LYS A 318 2.11 27.76 -11.83
N VAL A 319 1.69 27.59 -10.62
CA VAL A 319 1.22 28.64 -9.71
C VAL A 319 1.92 28.47 -8.35
N PRO A 320 2.03 29.56 -7.55
CA PRO A 320 2.67 29.47 -6.24
C PRO A 320 2.00 28.43 -5.30
N ASN A 321 2.79 27.76 -4.45
CA ASN A 321 2.28 26.77 -3.49
C ASN A 321 1.15 27.35 -2.62
N ALA A 322 1.27 28.60 -2.16
CA ALA A 322 0.22 29.28 -1.39
C ALA A 322 -1.11 29.44 -2.17
N GLN A 323 -1.07 29.53 -3.48
CA GLN A 323 -2.30 29.52 -4.30
C GLN A 323 -2.87 28.11 -4.39
N LEU A 324 -2.04 27.08 -4.54
CA LEU A 324 -2.48 25.69 -4.52
C LEU A 324 -3.13 25.34 -3.17
N GLU A 325 -2.56 25.77 -2.04
CA GLU A 325 -3.15 25.53 -0.72
C GLU A 325 -4.56 26.16 -0.60
N ARG A 326 -4.77 27.37 -1.15
CA ARG A 326 -6.11 27.99 -1.18
C ARG A 326 -7.09 27.21 -2.05
N LEU A 327 -6.65 26.72 -3.22
CA LEU A 327 -7.47 25.87 -4.09
C LEU A 327 -7.82 24.56 -3.40
N VAL A 328 -6.85 23.93 -2.75
CA VAL A 328 -7.06 22.70 -2.00
C VAL A 328 -8.12 22.88 -0.91
N ARG A 329 -8.00 23.93 -0.08
CA ARG A 329 -9.00 24.23 0.96
C ARG A 329 -10.38 24.58 0.41
N ARG A 330 -10.47 25.13 -0.79
CA ARG A 330 -11.74 25.49 -1.45
C ARG A 330 -12.47 24.28 -2.03
N HIS A 331 -11.74 23.32 -2.60
CA HIS A 331 -12.32 22.24 -3.38
C HIS A 331 -12.44 20.91 -2.62
N PHE A 332 -11.76 20.77 -1.48
CA PHE A 332 -11.72 19.50 -0.74
C PHE A 332 -12.04 19.72 0.73
N ASP A 333 -12.98 18.92 1.23
CA ASP A 333 -13.34 18.87 2.64
C ASP A 333 -12.45 17.85 3.34
N PHE A 334 -11.60 18.33 4.25
CA PHE A 334 -10.67 17.49 5.00
C PHE A 334 -11.19 17.09 6.37
N THR A 335 -12.43 17.40 6.72
CA THR A 335 -13.03 16.83 7.93
C THR A 335 -13.16 15.30 7.77
N PRO A 336 -13.00 14.49 8.84
CA PRO A 336 -13.15 13.04 8.74
C PRO A 336 -14.46 12.61 8.07
N ALA A 337 -15.57 13.26 8.43
CA ALA A 337 -16.88 13.01 7.84
C ALA A 337 -16.93 13.38 6.34
N GLY A 338 -16.34 14.51 5.97
CA GLY A 338 -16.24 14.97 4.59
C GLY A 338 -15.45 14.00 3.72
N ILE A 339 -14.29 13.55 4.20
CA ILE A 339 -13.45 12.56 3.51
C ILE A 339 -14.22 11.25 3.30
N ILE A 340 -14.81 10.70 4.36
CA ILE A 340 -15.54 9.43 4.32
C ILE A 340 -16.66 9.49 3.30
N LYS A 341 -17.43 10.58 3.30
CA LYS A 341 -18.54 10.79 2.37
C LYS A 341 -18.05 10.96 0.93
N TYR A 342 -17.03 11.79 0.71
CA TYR A 342 -16.56 12.13 -0.63
C TYR A 342 -15.89 10.93 -1.32
N LEU A 343 -15.09 10.19 -0.59
CA LEU A 343 -14.40 9.00 -1.11
C LEU A 343 -15.23 7.71 -0.96
N ASP A 344 -16.45 7.77 -0.40
CA ASP A 344 -17.35 6.62 -0.20
C ASP A 344 -16.66 5.43 0.47
N LEU A 345 -16.08 5.69 1.66
CA LEU A 345 -15.18 4.75 2.33
C LEU A 345 -15.89 3.71 3.22
N ARG A 346 -17.21 3.78 3.44
CA ARG A 346 -17.93 2.82 4.29
C ARG A 346 -18.38 1.58 3.52
N ARG A 347 -17.45 1.01 2.74
CA ARG A 347 -17.66 -0.18 1.91
C ARG A 347 -16.61 -1.26 2.21
N PRO A 348 -16.89 -2.55 1.97
CA PRO A 348 -15.92 -3.62 2.16
C PRO A 348 -14.92 -3.66 0.98
N ILE A 349 -13.98 -2.72 0.94
CA ILE A 349 -13.02 -2.51 -0.15
C ILE A 349 -11.56 -2.63 0.27
N TYR A 350 -11.31 -2.95 1.54
CA TYR A 350 -10.00 -2.77 2.16
C TYR A 350 -9.05 -3.94 2.00
N LYS A 351 -9.53 -5.18 2.08
CA LYS A 351 -8.67 -6.37 1.91
C LYS A 351 -7.85 -6.34 0.63
N LYS A 352 -8.43 -5.87 -0.47
CA LYS A 352 -7.72 -5.79 -1.76
C LYS A 352 -6.68 -4.67 -1.82
N THR A 353 -6.67 -3.72 -0.87
CA THR A 353 -5.60 -2.73 -0.75
C THR A 353 -4.37 -3.27 -0.05
N ALA A 354 -4.52 -4.30 0.77
CA ALA A 354 -3.52 -4.78 1.70
C ALA A 354 -2.28 -5.45 1.06
N ALA A 355 -2.23 -5.58 -0.26
CA ALA A 355 -1.06 -6.05 -1.00
C ALA A 355 -0.87 -5.23 -2.28
N TYR A 356 0.40 -5.05 -2.68
CA TYR A 356 0.80 -4.34 -3.92
C TYR A 356 0.51 -2.84 -3.91
N GLY A 357 0.52 -2.21 -2.74
CA GLY A 357 0.31 -0.77 -2.53
C GLY A 357 -1.14 -0.33 -2.52
N HIS A 358 -1.42 0.74 -1.79
CA HIS A 358 -2.74 1.35 -1.68
C HIS A 358 -3.00 2.39 -2.78
N PHE A 359 -1.94 2.84 -3.47
CA PHE A 359 -1.98 3.93 -4.46
C PHE A 359 -1.52 3.48 -5.84
N GLY A 360 -1.96 4.21 -6.88
CA GLY A 360 -1.58 3.95 -8.25
C GLY A 360 -2.24 2.72 -8.89
N ARG A 361 -3.43 2.34 -8.44
CA ARG A 361 -4.15 1.16 -8.95
C ARG A 361 -5.47 1.57 -9.60
N PRO A 362 -5.74 1.12 -10.85
CA PRO A 362 -6.96 1.48 -11.60
C PRO A 362 -8.17 0.62 -11.19
N ASP A 363 -8.37 0.43 -9.89
CA ASP A 363 -9.53 -0.29 -9.35
C ASP A 363 -10.70 0.69 -9.17
N PRO A 364 -11.91 0.42 -9.67
CA PRO A 364 -13.06 1.32 -9.54
C PRO A 364 -13.48 1.60 -8.09
N ASP A 365 -13.15 0.70 -7.16
CA ASP A 365 -13.42 0.91 -5.74
C ASP A 365 -12.41 1.84 -5.07
N PHE A 366 -11.25 2.08 -5.68
CA PHE A 366 -10.23 2.97 -5.15
C PHE A 366 -10.53 4.42 -5.54
N THR A 367 -11.55 4.99 -4.92
CA THR A 367 -12.10 6.31 -5.24
C THR A 367 -11.09 7.43 -5.09
N TRP A 368 -10.07 7.26 -4.27
CA TRP A 368 -8.96 8.20 -4.12
C TRP A 368 -8.03 8.29 -5.33
N GLU A 369 -8.18 7.38 -6.29
CA GLU A 369 -7.45 7.43 -7.57
C GLU A 369 -8.22 8.18 -8.68
N ARG A 370 -9.43 8.68 -8.43
CA ARG A 370 -10.19 9.50 -9.40
C ARG A 370 -9.51 10.83 -9.65
N THR A 371 -9.70 11.36 -10.86
CA THR A 371 -9.23 12.70 -11.29
C THR A 371 -10.38 13.63 -11.62
N ASP A 372 -11.43 13.58 -10.82
CA ASP A 372 -12.71 14.24 -11.02
C ASP A 372 -12.71 15.76 -10.69
N ARG A 373 -11.63 16.27 -10.07
CA ARG A 373 -11.44 17.69 -9.75
C ARG A 373 -10.50 18.43 -10.69
N VAL A 374 -10.01 17.79 -11.75
CA VAL A 374 -9.06 18.38 -12.70
C VAL A 374 -9.60 19.65 -13.32
N LYS A 375 -10.86 19.64 -13.78
CA LYS A 375 -11.48 20.81 -14.42
C LYS A 375 -11.60 21.98 -13.44
N ASP A 376 -12.15 21.72 -12.25
CA ASP A 376 -12.38 22.75 -11.24
C ASP A 376 -11.04 23.43 -10.83
N LEU A 377 -10.00 22.63 -10.64
CA LEU A 377 -8.67 23.12 -10.27
C LEU A 377 -8.05 23.97 -11.40
N ARG A 378 -8.19 23.58 -12.66
CA ARG A 378 -7.69 24.35 -13.80
C ARG A 378 -8.41 25.67 -13.97
N ASP A 379 -9.75 25.65 -13.93
CA ASP A 379 -10.58 26.85 -14.10
C ASP A 379 -10.25 27.89 -13.03
N ASP A 380 -10.14 27.49 -11.76
CA ASP A 380 -9.82 28.38 -10.65
C ASP A 380 -8.33 28.79 -10.59
N ALA A 381 -7.42 27.97 -11.12
CA ALA A 381 -6.02 28.36 -11.33
C ALA A 381 -5.82 29.31 -12.53
N LYS A 382 -6.83 29.46 -13.40
CA LYS A 382 -6.80 30.25 -14.65
C LYS A 382 -5.76 29.72 -15.65
N LEU A 383 -5.73 28.38 -15.84
CA LEU A 383 -4.82 27.66 -16.74
C LEU A 383 -5.58 26.87 -17.82
#